data_676180943ebe813d23994b4dd214d936
#
_entry.id   676180943ebe813d23994b4dd214d936
#
_cell.length_a   1.000
_cell.length_b   1.000
_cell.length_c   1.000
_cell.angle_alpha   90.00
_cell.angle_beta   90.00
_cell.angle_gamma   90.00
#
_symmetry.space_group_name_H-M   'P 1'
#
loop_
_entity.id
_entity.type
_entity.pdbx_description
1 polymer ?
#
loop_
_entity_poly.entity_id
_entity_poly.type
_entity_poly.pdbx_seq_one_letter_code
_entity_poly.pdbx_strand_id
1 'polypeptide(L)'
;MKQLKSLSAFLMSLLLMVSCSNTDKEDLEVKPIAASGEISSFFDKHLPSQSSTPASDFSFGDKSECMIINSVDELRRSVSSQIDKLPAIDFTKNTLVLGQARMSDPGFSFKKQSVTINDNTLTVHLKFEKNKGATPTVITYFYYWGLYDKLPEKPTDIDLNIE
;
A
#
# COMPACT_ATOMS: atom_id res chain seq x y z
N MET A 1 74.11 -40.38 1.06
CA MET A 1 73.54 -39.62 -0.06
C MET A 1 72.03 -39.66 0.04
N LYS A 2 71.44 -38.57 -0.12
CA LYS A 2 70.01 -38.19 -0.26
C LYS A 2 69.40 -37.53 0.97
N GLN A 3 69.24 -36.26 0.79
CA GLN A 3 68.61 -35.25 1.60
C GLN A 3 67.14 -35.53 1.81
N LEU A 4 66.63 -35.53 3.05
CA LEU A 4 65.23 -35.53 3.37
C LEU A 4 64.78 -34.09 3.64
N LYS A 5 64.06 -33.50 2.72
CA LYS A 5 63.54 -32.14 2.86
C LYS A 5 62.31 -32.14 3.75
N SER A 6 62.43 -31.46 4.84
CA SER A 6 61.34 -31.13 5.78
C SER A 6 60.27 -30.28 5.07
N LEU A 7 59.04 -30.77 4.98
CA LEU A 7 57.88 -30.00 4.53
C LEU A 7 57.13 -29.48 5.78
N SER A 8 57.42 -28.22 6.09
CA SER A 8 56.71 -27.49 7.14
C SER A 8 55.28 -27.19 6.68
N ALA A 9 54.31 -27.87 7.26
CA ALA A 9 52.88 -27.60 7.05
C ALA A 9 52.48 -26.34 7.84
N PHE A 10 52.31 -25.25 7.10
CA PHE A 10 51.79 -24.00 7.67
C PHE A 10 50.26 -24.16 7.78
N LEU A 11 49.81 -24.45 9.00
CA LEU A 11 48.37 -24.55 9.32
C LEU A 11 47.84 -23.12 9.47
N MET A 12 47.33 -22.60 8.36
CA MET A 12 46.68 -21.29 8.32
C MET A 12 45.27 -21.43 8.89
N SER A 13 45.12 -21.07 10.15
CA SER A 13 43.85 -21.00 10.86
C SER A 13 42.99 -19.89 10.26
N LEU A 14 42.05 -20.26 9.38
CA LEU A 14 41.06 -19.36 8.80
C LEU A 14 39.97 -19.10 9.87
N LEU A 15 40.13 -18.03 10.63
CA LEU A 15 39.05 -17.50 11.48
C LEU A 15 37.94 -17.02 10.57
N LEU A 16 36.91 -17.84 10.40
CA LEU A 16 35.63 -17.40 9.88
C LEU A 16 34.99 -16.46 10.89
N MET A 17 35.20 -15.17 10.68
CA MET A 17 34.38 -14.13 11.29
C MET A 17 32.97 -14.31 10.73
N VAL A 18 32.10 -15.05 11.44
CA VAL A 18 30.67 -14.99 11.22
C VAL A 18 30.25 -13.60 11.69
N SER A 19 30.30 -12.65 10.79
CA SER A 19 29.59 -11.40 10.93
C SER A 19 28.10 -11.73 10.91
N CYS A 20 27.47 -11.82 12.09
CA CYS A 20 26.03 -11.68 12.19
C CYS A 20 25.71 -10.25 11.75
N SER A 21 25.52 -10.06 10.45
CA SER A 21 24.77 -8.92 9.99
C SER A 21 23.35 -9.10 10.52
N ASN A 22 22.95 -8.31 11.50
CA ASN A 22 21.54 -8.04 11.72
C ASN A 22 21.03 -7.56 10.36
N THR A 23 20.37 -8.44 9.65
CA THR A 23 19.57 -8.06 8.49
C THR A 23 18.37 -7.36 9.10
N ASP A 24 18.47 -6.04 9.26
CA ASP A 24 17.29 -5.21 9.37
C ASP A 24 16.48 -5.58 8.12
N LYS A 25 15.38 -6.29 8.33
CA LYS A 25 14.46 -6.59 7.24
C LYS A 25 13.94 -5.23 6.79
N GLU A 26 14.48 -4.70 5.70
CA GLU A 26 13.93 -3.51 5.08
C GLU A 26 12.50 -3.83 4.68
N ASP A 27 11.57 -3.08 5.24
CA ASP A 27 10.17 -3.15 4.84
C ASP A 27 10.09 -2.86 3.34
N LEU A 28 9.59 -3.81 2.58
CA LEU A 28 9.45 -3.65 1.14
C LEU A 28 8.32 -2.66 0.83
N GLU A 29 8.69 -1.43 0.51
CA GLU A 29 7.71 -0.43 0.04
C GLU A 29 7.29 -0.73 -1.40
N VAL A 30 6.00 -1.00 -1.59
CA VAL A 30 5.39 -1.25 -2.90
C VAL A 30 4.53 -0.04 -3.28
N LYS A 31 4.69 0.44 -4.52
CA LYS A 31 3.89 1.55 -5.08
C LYS A 31 2.80 1.02 -5.99
N PRO A 32 1.71 1.79 -6.19
CA PRO A 32 0.70 1.43 -7.18
C PRO A 32 1.31 1.35 -8.59
N ILE A 33 0.87 0.37 -9.35
CA ILE A 33 1.18 0.26 -10.78
C ILE A 33 0.23 1.13 -11.61
N ALA A 34 0.60 1.42 -12.85
CA ALA A 34 -0.27 2.15 -13.77
C ALA A 34 -1.52 1.32 -14.10
N ALA A 35 -2.69 1.87 -13.84
CA ALA A 35 -3.96 1.27 -14.23
C ALA A 35 -4.30 1.58 -15.70
N SER A 36 -5.09 0.72 -16.34
CA SER A 36 -5.62 1.01 -17.68
C SER A 36 -6.57 2.20 -17.65
N GLY A 37 -6.76 2.85 -18.80
CA GLY A 37 -7.68 3.99 -18.90
C GLY A 37 -9.12 3.66 -18.51
N GLU A 38 -9.58 2.42 -18.72
CA GLU A 38 -10.91 1.97 -18.32
C GLU A 38 -11.03 1.91 -16.79
N ILE A 39 -10.01 1.36 -16.09
CA ILE A 39 -9.97 1.29 -14.63
C ILE A 39 -9.90 2.70 -14.03
N SER A 40 -9.01 3.54 -14.53
CA SER A 40 -8.89 4.93 -14.07
C SER A 40 -10.20 5.70 -14.25
N SER A 41 -10.82 5.62 -15.43
CA SER A 41 -12.08 6.30 -15.72
C SER A 41 -13.24 5.81 -14.82
N PHE A 42 -13.24 4.54 -14.43
CA PHE A 42 -14.23 4.04 -13.50
C PHE A 42 -14.08 4.71 -12.13
N PHE A 43 -12.87 4.72 -11.57
CA PHE A 43 -12.65 5.31 -10.25
C PHE A 43 -12.80 6.84 -10.28
N ASP A 44 -12.34 7.52 -11.32
CA ASP A 44 -12.52 8.98 -11.49
C ASP A 44 -14.02 9.37 -11.52
N LYS A 45 -14.86 8.49 -12.06
CA LYS A 45 -16.31 8.73 -12.13
C LYS A 45 -17.02 8.46 -10.80
N HIS A 46 -16.63 7.40 -10.09
CA HIS A 46 -17.39 6.88 -8.96
C HIS A 46 -16.76 7.18 -7.59
N LEU A 47 -15.50 7.62 -7.57
CA LEU A 47 -14.77 7.93 -6.34
C LEU A 47 -14.24 9.37 -6.41
N PRO A 48 -14.93 10.35 -5.81
CA PRO A 48 -14.47 11.73 -5.82
C PRO A 48 -13.13 11.83 -5.07
N SER A 49 -12.31 12.84 -5.38
CA SER A 49 -11.06 13.06 -4.65
C SER A 49 -11.28 13.43 -3.18
N GLN A 50 -12.38 14.14 -2.90
CA GLN A 50 -12.82 14.49 -1.54
C GLN A 50 -14.32 14.80 -1.50
N SER A 51 -14.93 14.65 -0.32
CA SER A 51 -16.33 14.98 -0.06
C SER A 51 -16.55 15.31 1.42
N SER A 52 -17.58 16.09 1.73
CA SER A 52 -18.04 16.30 3.12
C SER A 52 -18.94 15.17 3.65
N THR A 53 -19.30 14.22 2.80
CA THR A 53 -20.08 13.02 3.15
C THR A 53 -19.38 11.79 2.57
N PRO A 54 -19.55 10.58 3.16
CA PRO A 54 -19.05 9.36 2.56
C PRO A 54 -19.54 9.17 1.12
N ALA A 55 -18.69 8.59 0.26
CA ALA A 55 -19.03 8.35 -1.14
C ALA A 55 -20.18 7.31 -1.23
N SER A 56 -21.29 7.69 -1.87
CA SER A 56 -22.49 6.85 -1.99
C SER A 56 -22.30 5.63 -2.89
N ASP A 57 -21.32 5.70 -3.79
CA ASP A 57 -21.06 4.62 -4.76
C ASP A 57 -20.22 3.47 -4.16
N PHE A 58 -19.71 3.65 -2.94
CA PHE A 58 -18.94 2.65 -2.21
C PHE A 58 -19.48 2.45 -0.79
N SER A 59 -19.30 1.25 -0.25
CA SER A 59 -19.77 0.88 1.09
C SER A 59 -18.82 1.36 2.19
N PHE A 60 -18.49 2.67 2.20
CA PHE A 60 -17.71 3.27 3.26
C PHE A 60 -18.57 3.71 4.43
N GLY A 61 -18.04 3.58 5.66
CA GLY A 61 -18.62 4.14 6.87
C GLY A 61 -18.24 5.61 7.10
N ASP A 62 -18.27 6.01 8.36
CA ASP A 62 -17.96 7.38 8.80
C ASP A 62 -16.55 7.58 9.35
N LYS A 63 -15.67 6.60 9.17
CA LYS A 63 -14.27 6.56 9.64
C LYS A 63 -13.28 6.46 8.50
N SER A 64 -12.01 6.60 8.83
CA SER A 64 -10.95 6.20 7.91
C SER A 64 -10.97 4.67 7.74
N GLU A 65 -10.96 4.21 6.51
CA GLU A 65 -11.01 2.77 6.19
C GLU A 65 -10.24 2.47 4.92
N CYS A 66 -9.77 1.23 4.86
CA CYS A 66 -9.08 0.66 3.70
C CYS A 66 -9.68 -0.71 3.37
N MET A 67 -9.85 -0.96 2.09
CA MET A 67 -10.27 -2.24 1.56
C MET A 67 -9.16 -2.81 0.68
N ILE A 68 -8.78 -4.04 0.95
CA ILE A 68 -7.89 -4.83 0.10
C ILE A 68 -8.77 -5.81 -0.67
N ILE A 69 -8.82 -5.63 -1.97
CA ILE A 69 -9.74 -6.34 -2.86
C ILE A 69 -8.92 -7.23 -3.79
N ASN A 70 -9.17 -8.52 -3.74
CA ASN A 70 -8.46 -9.56 -4.46
C ASN A 70 -9.35 -10.36 -5.43
N SER A 71 -10.64 -10.01 -5.53
CA SER A 71 -11.59 -10.68 -6.42
C SER A 71 -12.67 -9.74 -6.93
N VAL A 72 -13.30 -10.12 -8.04
CA VAL A 72 -14.45 -9.40 -8.61
C VAL A 72 -15.64 -9.40 -7.63
N ASP A 73 -15.83 -10.49 -6.88
CA ASP A 73 -16.90 -10.60 -5.90
C ASP A 73 -16.69 -9.67 -4.71
N GLU A 74 -15.44 -9.47 -4.27
CA GLU A 74 -15.12 -8.50 -3.23
C GLU A 74 -15.39 -7.08 -3.74
N LEU A 75 -14.93 -6.74 -4.95
CA LEU A 75 -15.21 -5.45 -5.56
C LEU A 75 -16.73 -5.23 -5.69
N ARG A 76 -17.48 -6.23 -6.12
CA ARG A 76 -18.94 -6.15 -6.25
C ARG A 76 -19.61 -5.86 -4.90
N ARG A 77 -19.13 -6.44 -3.81
CA ARG A 77 -19.66 -6.17 -2.46
C ARG A 77 -19.27 -4.81 -1.90
N SER A 78 -18.19 -4.22 -2.38
CA SER A 78 -17.71 -2.91 -1.91
C SER A 78 -18.36 -1.72 -2.63
N VAL A 79 -19.04 -1.96 -3.77
CA VAL A 79 -19.73 -0.91 -4.53
C VAL A 79 -21.25 -0.97 -4.36
N SER A 80 -21.89 0.18 -4.55
CA SER A 80 -23.36 0.30 -4.56
C SER A 80 -23.98 -0.58 -5.62
N SER A 81 -25.18 -1.10 -5.35
CA SER A 81 -25.97 -1.87 -6.32
C SER A 81 -26.39 -1.07 -7.57
N GLN A 82 -26.26 0.26 -7.53
CA GLN A 82 -26.52 1.14 -8.67
C GLN A 82 -25.41 1.11 -9.74
N ILE A 83 -24.26 0.52 -9.40
CA ILE A 83 -23.15 0.36 -10.34
C ILE A 83 -23.31 -0.96 -11.09
N ASP A 84 -23.81 -0.91 -12.33
CA ASP A 84 -24.06 -2.10 -13.13
C ASP A 84 -22.77 -2.74 -13.65
N LYS A 85 -21.83 -1.92 -14.11
CA LYS A 85 -20.58 -2.38 -14.74
C LYS A 85 -19.37 -2.09 -13.89
N LEU A 86 -18.63 -3.13 -13.51
CA LEU A 86 -17.32 -3.03 -12.85
C LEU A 86 -16.18 -2.95 -13.88
N PRO A 87 -15.05 -2.33 -13.52
CA PRO A 87 -13.87 -2.33 -14.38
C PRO A 87 -13.28 -3.74 -14.48
N ALA A 88 -12.70 -4.06 -15.63
CA ALA A 88 -12.02 -5.32 -15.85
C ALA A 88 -10.64 -5.33 -15.20
N ILE A 89 -10.54 -5.87 -13.97
CA ILE A 89 -9.29 -6.04 -13.24
C ILE A 89 -8.94 -7.53 -13.21
N ASP A 90 -7.70 -7.85 -13.61
CA ASP A 90 -7.16 -9.22 -13.48
C ASP A 90 -6.68 -9.48 -12.05
N PHE A 91 -7.57 -9.91 -11.19
CA PHE A 91 -7.28 -10.22 -9.78
C PHE A 91 -6.39 -11.46 -9.57
N THR A 92 -6.05 -12.19 -10.62
CA THR A 92 -5.04 -13.25 -10.51
C THR A 92 -3.63 -12.67 -10.43
N LYS A 93 -3.42 -11.47 -10.97
CA LYS A 93 -2.14 -10.77 -11.03
C LYS A 93 -2.10 -9.51 -10.15
N ASN A 94 -3.27 -8.95 -9.83
CA ASN A 94 -3.34 -7.65 -9.19
C ASN A 94 -4.16 -7.70 -7.91
N THR A 95 -3.88 -6.76 -7.03
CA THR A 95 -4.67 -6.40 -5.86
C THR A 95 -5.09 -4.94 -6.00
N LEU A 96 -6.36 -4.65 -5.76
CA LEU A 96 -6.87 -3.29 -5.66
C LEU A 96 -6.90 -2.88 -4.18
N VAL A 97 -6.27 -1.75 -3.88
CA VAL A 97 -6.35 -1.08 -2.58
C VAL A 97 -7.19 0.16 -2.77
N LEU A 98 -8.25 0.31 -2.02
CA LEU A 98 -9.06 1.51 -2.04
C LEU A 98 -9.58 1.86 -0.65
N GLY A 99 -9.86 3.14 -0.41
CA GLY A 99 -10.35 3.55 0.90
C GLY A 99 -10.65 5.03 0.99
N GLN A 100 -10.91 5.42 2.23
CA GLN A 100 -11.11 6.83 2.59
C GLN A 100 -10.28 7.20 3.82
N ALA A 101 -9.79 8.44 3.84
CA ALA A 101 -9.18 9.08 4.99
C ALA A 101 -10.08 10.21 5.48
N ARG A 102 -10.52 10.14 6.74
CA ARG A 102 -11.36 11.15 7.37
C ARG A 102 -10.49 12.20 8.04
N MET A 103 -10.59 13.45 7.60
CA MET A 103 -9.84 14.59 8.11
C MET A 103 -10.75 15.59 8.80
N SER A 104 -10.18 16.44 9.67
CA SER A 104 -10.90 17.49 10.41
C SER A 104 -11.34 18.66 9.53
N ASP A 105 -10.73 18.82 8.37
CA ASP A 105 -10.97 19.95 7.47
C ASP A 105 -10.56 19.59 6.01
N PRO A 106 -11.01 20.36 5.01
CA PRO A 106 -10.68 20.13 3.59
C PRO A 106 -9.28 20.65 3.19
N GLY A 107 -8.51 21.19 4.11
CA GLY A 107 -7.23 21.85 3.84
C GLY A 107 -6.07 20.91 3.62
N PHE A 108 -6.30 19.69 3.17
CA PHE A 108 -5.27 18.71 2.86
C PHE A 108 -5.24 18.38 1.37
N SER A 109 -4.06 18.02 0.89
CA SER A 109 -3.87 17.48 -0.45
C SER A 109 -3.28 16.09 -0.36
N PHE A 110 -3.91 15.12 -0.99
CA PHE A 110 -3.37 13.78 -1.11
C PHE A 110 -2.14 13.80 -2.03
N LYS A 111 -1.03 13.22 -1.60
CA LYS A 111 0.25 13.23 -2.34
C LYS A 111 0.69 11.85 -2.79
N LYS A 112 0.58 10.85 -1.93
CA LYS A 112 1.16 9.56 -2.20
C LYS A 112 0.39 8.46 -1.46
N GLN A 113 0.32 7.32 -2.09
CA GLN A 113 -0.07 6.06 -1.49
C GLN A 113 1.04 5.04 -1.74
N SER A 114 1.35 4.25 -0.72
CA SER A 114 2.22 3.08 -0.86
C SER A 114 1.79 2.01 0.15
N VAL A 115 2.33 0.82 -0.02
CA VAL A 115 2.08 -0.32 0.85
C VAL A 115 3.43 -0.86 1.30
N THR A 116 3.58 -1.17 2.59
CA THR A 116 4.68 -2.01 3.06
C THR A 116 4.18 -3.37 3.48
N ILE A 117 5.01 -4.37 3.26
CA ILE A 117 4.73 -5.75 3.64
C ILE A 117 5.82 -6.17 4.61
N ASN A 118 5.43 -6.46 5.84
CA ASN A 118 6.32 -6.95 6.88
C ASN A 118 5.75 -8.25 7.46
N ASP A 119 6.49 -9.35 7.30
CA ASP A 119 6.10 -10.71 7.68
C ASP A 119 4.68 -11.08 7.21
N ASN A 120 3.66 -10.82 8.00
CA ASN A 120 2.27 -11.12 7.71
C ASN A 120 1.34 -9.89 7.76
N THR A 121 1.91 -8.71 7.93
CA THR A 121 1.15 -7.45 8.02
C THR A 121 1.36 -6.65 6.76
N LEU A 122 0.26 -6.14 6.21
CA LEU A 122 0.24 -5.21 5.10
C LEU A 122 -0.19 -3.85 5.65
N THR A 123 0.71 -2.86 5.56
CA THR A 123 0.44 -1.50 6.02
C THR A 123 0.28 -0.57 4.83
N VAL A 124 -0.82 0.15 4.78
CA VAL A 124 -1.10 1.16 3.75
C VAL A 124 -0.69 2.53 4.26
N HIS A 125 0.25 3.16 3.58
CA HIS A 125 0.75 4.49 3.89
C HIS A 125 0.10 5.51 2.98
N LEU A 126 -0.51 6.53 3.58
CA LEU A 126 -1.14 7.64 2.89
C LEU A 126 -0.45 8.93 3.30
N LYS A 127 0.13 9.63 2.34
CA LYS A 127 0.76 10.92 2.60
C LYS A 127 -0.16 12.06 2.19
N PHE A 128 -0.46 12.93 3.14
CA PHE A 128 -1.18 14.18 2.93
C PHE A 128 -0.28 15.36 3.29
N GLU A 129 -0.47 16.45 2.59
CA GLU A 129 0.18 17.72 2.90
C GLU A 129 -0.88 18.75 3.25
N LYS A 130 -0.69 19.47 4.35
CA LYS A 130 -1.61 20.54 4.74
C LYS A 130 -1.38 21.78 3.88
N ASN A 131 -2.43 22.26 3.24
CA ASN A 131 -2.39 23.47 2.46
C ASN A 131 -2.19 24.70 3.36
N LYS A 132 -1.48 25.70 2.86
CA LYS A 132 -1.30 26.96 3.57
C LYS A 132 -2.60 27.77 3.53
N GLY A 133 -3.01 28.30 4.68
CA GLY A 133 -4.18 29.16 4.82
C GLY A 133 -5.19 28.65 5.84
N ALA A 134 -6.19 29.50 6.12
CA ALA A 134 -7.30 29.13 6.99
C ALA A 134 -8.29 28.27 6.19
N THR A 135 -8.68 27.14 6.77
CA THR A 135 -9.71 26.24 6.22
C THR A 135 -10.88 26.13 7.21
N PRO A 136 -12.12 25.98 6.71
CA PRO A 136 -13.25 25.75 7.58
C PRO A 136 -13.11 24.40 8.30
N THR A 137 -13.51 24.33 9.56
CA THR A 137 -13.56 23.07 10.32
C THR A 137 -14.78 22.28 9.90
N VAL A 138 -14.61 21.49 8.84
CA VAL A 138 -15.65 20.60 8.28
C VAL A 138 -15.02 19.25 8.04
N ILE A 139 -15.60 18.21 8.63
CA ILE A 139 -15.16 16.84 8.37
C ILE A 139 -15.17 16.60 6.88
N THR A 140 -14.05 16.11 6.37
CA THR A 140 -13.83 15.88 4.95
C THR A 140 -13.26 14.48 4.77
N TYR A 141 -13.83 13.74 3.83
CA TYR A 141 -13.35 12.42 3.42
C TYR A 141 -12.52 12.58 2.16
N PHE A 142 -11.29 12.13 2.20
CA PHE A 142 -10.39 12.02 1.06
C PHE A 142 -10.37 10.58 0.61
N TYR A 143 -10.60 10.35 -0.67
CA TYR A 143 -10.65 9.01 -1.22
C TYR A 143 -9.37 8.69 -1.95
N TYR A 144 -8.99 7.43 -1.89
CA TYR A 144 -7.79 6.93 -2.54
C TYR A 144 -8.02 5.53 -3.10
N TRP A 145 -7.33 5.24 -4.16
CA TRP A 145 -7.29 3.90 -4.73
C TRP A 145 -5.95 3.68 -5.43
N GLY A 146 -5.56 2.42 -5.60
CA GLY A 146 -4.36 2.04 -6.32
C GLY A 146 -4.40 0.57 -6.71
N LEU A 147 -3.93 0.28 -7.90
CA LEU A 147 -3.72 -1.08 -8.36
C LEU A 147 -2.28 -1.47 -8.06
N TYR A 148 -2.08 -2.67 -7.54
CA TYR A 148 -0.78 -3.21 -7.17
C TYR A 148 -0.59 -4.56 -7.85
N ASP A 149 0.66 -4.98 -8.04
CA ASP A 149 0.95 -6.38 -8.26
C ASP A 149 0.40 -7.20 -7.09
N LYS A 150 0.09 -8.48 -7.32
CA LYS A 150 -0.62 -9.31 -6.34
C LYS A 150 0.02 -9.24 -4.95
N LEU A 151 -0.72 -8.69 -4.01
CA LEU A 151 -0.34 -8.57 -2.60
C LEU A 151 -0.82 -9.78 -1.80
N PRO A 152 -0.17 -10.11 -0.67
CA PRO A 152 -0.64 -11.14 0.25
C PRO A 152 -2.05 -10.84 0.79
N GLU A 153 -2.87 -11.89 0.94
CA GLU A 153 -4.19 -11.80 1.54
C GLU A 153 -4.09 -11.84 3.08
N LYS A 154 -3.70 -10.74 3.73
CA LYS A 154 -3.50 -10.78 5.19
C LYS A 154 -3.83 -9.46 5.88
N PRO A 155 -3.88 -9.46 7.24
CA PRO A 155 -4.35 -8.33 8.02
C PRO A 155 -3.68 -7.03 7.59
N THR A 156 -4.49 -6.00 7.53
CA THR A 156 -4.09 -4.72 7.00
C THR A 156 -4.19 -3.67 8.08
N ASP A 157 -3.08 -2.99 8.32
CA ASP A 157 -3.04 -1.76 9.09
C ASP A 157 -3.07 -0.55 8.15
N ILE A 158 -3.62 0.55 8.62
CA ILE A 158 -3.63 1.82 7.91
C ILE A 158 -2.79 2.79 8.70
N ASP A 159 -1.73 3.29 8.11
CA ASP A 159 -0.96 4.40 8.62
C ASP A 159 -1.29 5.67 7.84
N LEU A 160 -1.71 6.72 8.57
CA LEU A 160 -2.02 8.03 8.01
C LEU A 160 -0.87 8.97 8.33
N ASN A 161 0.03 9.15 7.36
CA ASN A 161 1.10 10.14 7.48
C ASN A 161 0.61 11.51 6.98
N ILE A 162 0.44 12.46 7.90
CA ILE A 162 -0.01 13.83 7.65
C ILE A 162 1.15 14.76 7.97
N GLU A 163 1.67 15.46 6.96
CA GLU A 163 2.74 16.45 7.07
C GLU A 163 2.23 17.89 6.89
#